data_bc6b9707c3b6d2630afdddc990eaa58e
#
_entry.id   bc6b9707c3b6d2630afdddc990eaa58e
#
_cell.length_a   1.000
_cell.length_b   1.000
_cell.length_c   1.000
_cell.angle_alpha   90.00
_cell.angle_beta   90.00
_cell.angle_gamma   90.00
#
_symmetry.space_group_name_H-M   'P 1'
#
loop_
_entity.id
_entity.type
_entity.pdbx_description
1 polymer ?
#
loop_
_entity_poly.entity_id
_entity_poly.type
_entity_poly.pdbx_seq_one_letter_code
_entity_poly.pdbx_strand_id
1 'polypeptide(L)'
;MSWPRALSSVVVLACAVPAAADLADVKSRGGLRVLVVGVVSGDEFFAPAGAQPGFDREVLEGFASLQRVRLEVVLVAGWDELVPELLARKGDLIAGRFTVTESRKKLIAFTSEVFPTRTVVLTRRPHRVVRTIAELREEKVGTVKGTSLAEAVAAAGVPPAHVDHSVPSGALPDALKSGQVSAVVLGVENAISAQRADPALQLGLFLGPPTSLAYGVRKGDAELLKALDEYIENLRRTPTWSRLVVKYFGERAPDVLKKARTESTTP
;
A
#
# COMPACT_ATOMS: atom_id res chain seq x y z
N MET A 1 -46.06 -5.23 -63.55
CA MET A 1 -44.71 -5.60 -63.19
C MET A 1 -44.39 -4.86 -61.88
N SER A 2 -44.55 -5.52 -60.76
CA SER A 2 -44.31 -4.95 -59.39
C SER A 2 -43.06 -5.57 -58.82
N TRP A 3 -42.03 -4.73 -58.51
CA TRP A 3 -40.80 -5.13 -57.86
C TRP A 3 -40.99 -5.16 -56.36
N PRO A 4 -40.48 -6.19 -55.67
CA PRO A 4 -40.50 -6.22 -54.22
C PRO A 4 -39.39 -5.33 -53.62
N ARG A 5 -39.76 -4.48 -52.67
CA ARG A 5 -38.84 -3.71 -51.83
C ARG A 5 -38.19 -4.65 -50.79
N ALA A 6 -36.90 -4.85 -50.94
CA ALA A 6 -36.10 -5.54 -49.93
C ALA A 6 -35.89 -4.62 -48.70
N LEU A 7 -36.43 -5.00 -47.56
CA LEU A 7 -36.15 -4.39 -46.23
C LEU A 7 -34.81 -4.91 -45.73
N SER A 8 -33.77 -4.10 -45.81
CA SER A 8 -32.49 -4.38 -45.17
C SER A 8 -32.59 -4.12 -43.65
N SER A 9 -32.66 -5.18 -42.89
CA SER A 9 -32.57 -5.10 -41.43
C SER A 9 -31.12 -4.81 -41.02
N VAL A 10 -30.86 -3.61 -40.50
CA VAL A 10 -29.58 -3.24 -39.90
C VAL A 10 -29.55 -3.88 -38.50
N VAL A 11 -28.76 -4.95 -38.34
CA VAL A 11 -28.45 -5.50 -37.02
C VAL A 11 -27.40 -4.58 -36.38
N VAL A 12 -27.83 -3.76 -35.44
CA VAL A 12 -26.92 -3.02 -34.56
C VAL A 12 -26.33 -4.01 -33.55
N LEU A 13 -25.11 -4.42 -33.81
CA LEU A 13 -24.32 -5.17 -32.83
C LEU A 13 -23.96 -4.22 -31.69
N ALA A 14 -24.75 -4.23 -30.62
CA ALA A 14 -24.37 -3.56 -29.38
C ALA A 14 -23.11 -4.25 -28.85
N CYS A 15 -21.95 -3.63 -29.03
CA CYS A 15 -20.73 -4.00 -28.29
C CYS A 15 -21.06 -3.82 -26.81
N ALA A 16 -21.36 -4.93 -26.13
CA ALA A 16 -21.40 -4.96 -24.68
C ALA A 16 -19.99 -4.59 -24.17
N VAL A 17 -19.83 -3.37 -23.72
CA VAL A 17 -18.66 -2.98 -22.93
C VAL A 17 -18.67 -3.96 -21.76
N PRO A 18 -17.60 -4.75 -21.54
CA PRO A 18 -17.56 -5.66 -20.40
C PRO A 18 -17.82 -4.85 -19.14
N ALA A 19 -18.92 -5.18 -18.44
CA ALA A 19 -19.27 -4.54 -17.18
C ALA A 19 -18.03 -4.53 -16.28
N ALA A 20 -17.69 -3.38 -15.74
CA ALA A 20 -16.61 -3.28 -14.76
C ALA A 20 -16.88 -4.32 -13.67
N ALA A 21 -15.84 -5.04 -13.22
CA ALA A 21 -15.96 -5.97 -12.11
C ALA A 21 -16.23 -5.13 -10.84
N ASP A 22 -17.50 -4.82 -10.64
CA ASP A 22 -17.98 -3.99 -9.53
C ASP A 22 -18.42 -4.87 -8.35
N LEU A 23 -18.91 -4.27 -7.28
CA LEU A 23 -19.36 -4.96 -6.07
C LEU A 23 -20.38 -6.07 -6.38
N ALA A 24 -21.24 -5.87 -7.39
CA ALA A 24 -22.19 -6.89 -7.83
C ALA A 24 -21.49 -8.17 -8.32
N ASP A 25 -20.42 -8.04 -9.07
CA ASP A 25 -19.64 -9.18 -9.58
C ASP A 25 -18.89 -9.90 -8.45
N VAL A 26 -18.36 -9.14 -7.49
CA VAL A 26 -17.73 -9.70 -6.27
C VAL A 26 -18.73 -10.56 -5.51
N LYS A 27 -19.96 -10.04 -5.31
CA LYS A 27 -21.06 -10.77 -4.64
C LYS A 27 -21.51 -12.00 -5.40
N SER A 28 -21.69 -11.89 -6.72
CA SER A 28 -22.13 -13.02 -7.56
C SER A 28 -21.11 -14.15 -7.58
N ARG A 29 -19.82 -13.84 -7.54
CA ARG A 29 -18.71 -14.77 -7.47
C ARG A 29 -18.52 -15.34 -6.05
N GLY A 30 -19.03 -14.67 -5.03
CA GLY A 30 -18.87 -15.05 -3.61
C GLY A 30 -17.46 -14.85 -3.07
N GLY A 31 -16.60 -14.07 -3.74
CA GLY A 31 -15.22 -13.84 -3.36
C GLY A 31 -14.70 -12.44 -3.70
N LEU A 32 -14.00 -11.83 -2.75
CA LEU A 32 -13.27 -10.57 -2.89
C LEU A 32 -11.78 -10.88 -3.05
N ARG A 33 -11.22 -10.66 -4.25
CA ARG A 33 -9.83 -10.94 -4.57
C ARG A 33 -8.95 -9.74 -4.25
N VAL A 34 -8.00 -9.94 -3.34
CA VAL A 34 -7.10 -8.89 -2.85
C VAL A 34 -5.69 -9.14 -3.34
N LEU A 35 -5.17 -8.23 -4.17
CA LEU A 35 -3.79 -8.24 -4.64
C LEU A 35 -2.86 -7.69 -3.57
N VAL A 36 -1.85 -8.48 -3.20
CA VAL A 36 -0.82 -8.10 -2.23
C VAL A 36 0.54 -8.61 -2.68
N VAL A 37 1.60 -7.89 -2.33
CA VAL A 37 2.97 -8.40 -2.52
C VAL A 37 3.31 -9.37 -1.39
N GLY A 38 3.81 -10.55 -1.73
CA GLY A 38 4.32 -11.51 -0.75
C GLY A 38 5.54 -10.93 -0.03
N VAL A 39 5.49 -10.78 1.28
CA VAL A 39 6.63 -10.34 2.11
C VAL A 39 7.21 -11.54 2.85
N VAL A 40 8.54 -11.64 2.87
CA VAL A 40 9.26 -12.84 3.36
C VAL A 40 9.13 -13.06 4.86
N SER A 41 8.80 -12.03 5.66
CA SER A 41 8.66 -12.16 7.12
C SER A 41 7.62 -11.19 7.68
N GLY A 42 6.87 -11.67 8.69
CA GLY A 42 6.01 -10.94 9.64
C GLY A 42 5.55 -9.55 9.22
N ASP A 43 4.64 -9.49 8.24
CA ASP A 43 4.06 -8.23 7.83
C ASP A 43 2.87 -7.89 8.75
N GLU A 44 2.96 -6.79 9.47
CA GLU A 44 1.89 -6.31 10.33
C GLU A 44 0.60 -5.95 9.56
N PHE A 45 0.67 -5.79 8.24
CA PHE A 45 -0.49 -5.49 7.40
C PHE A 45 -1.10 -6.74 6.76
N PHE A 46 -0.29 -7.64 6.22
CA PHE A 46 -0.78 -8.83 5.54
C PHE A 46 0.16 -10.02 5.76
N ALA A 47 -0.08 -10.78 6.82
CA ALA A 47 0.76 -11.93 7.15
C ALA A 47 0.36 -13.19 6.34
N PRO A 48 1.32 -14.09 6.07
CA PRO A 48 1.04 -15.42 5.52
C PRO A 48 0.09 -16.23 6.39
N ALA A 49 -0.52 -17.25 5.84
CA ALA A 49 -1.42 -18.15 6.56
C ALA A 49 -0.75 -18.74 7.82
N GLY A 50 -1.47 -18.78 8.94
CA GLY A 50 -1.00 -19.37 10.21
C GLY A 50 -0.42 -18.40 11.23
N ALA A 51 -0.06 -17.17 10.85
CA ALA A 51 0.28 -16.07 11.76
C ALA A 51 -0.95 -15.21 12.10
N GLN A 52 -0.78 -14.16 12.92
CA GLN A 52 -1.82 -13.14 13.05
C GLN A 52 -2.09 -12.56 11.64
N PRO A 53 -3.35 -12.31 11.27
CA PRO A 53 -3.71 -12.01 9.88
C PRO A 53 -3.07 -10.72 9.34
N GLY A 54 -2.75 -9.77 10.20
CA GLY A 54 -2.28 -8.45 9.83
C GLY A 54 -3.42 -7.42 9.76
N PHE A 55 -3.06 -6.15 9.89
CA PHE A 55 -4.00 -5.04 10.01
C PHE A 55 -4.96 -4.95 8.81
N ASP A 56 -4.42 -4.85 7.59
CA ASP A 56 -5.25 -4.74 6.38
C ASP A 56 -6.10 -5.99 6.13
N ARG A 57 -5.53 -7.17 6.40
CA ARG A 57 -6.26 -8.41 6.25
C ARG A 57 -7.46 -8.48 7.20
N GLU A 58 -7.27 -8.13 8.48
CA GLU A 58 -8.37 -8.14 9.46
C GLU A 58 -9.46 -7.10 9.10
N VAL A 59 -9.07 -5.91 8.61
CA VAL A 59 -10.00 -4.90 8.10
C VAL A 59 -10.80 -5.45 6.92
N LEU A 60 -10.13 -6.07 5.94
CA LEU A 60 -10.77 -6.60 4.73
C LEU A 60 -11.58 -7.87 4.98
N GLU A 61 -11.21 -8.71 5.93
CA GLU A 61 -12.03 -9.84 6.39
C GLU A 61 -13.36 -9.34 6.99
N GLY A 62 -13.32 -8.24 7.77
CA GLY A 62 -14.53 -7.58 8.28
C GLY A 62 -15.41 -7.04 7.17
N PHE A 63 -14.82 -6.37 6.16
CA PHE A 63 -15.57 -5.92 4.97
C PHE A 63 -16.17 -7.08 4.18
N ALA A 64 -15.40 -8.11 3.89
CA ALA A 64 -15.85 -9.29 3.16
C ALA A 64 -17.02 -9.99 3.88
N SER A 65 -16.92 -10.14 5.21
CA SER A 65 -18.00 -10.67 6.05
C SER A 65 -19.28 -9.83 5.95
N LEU A 66 -19.15 -8.48 6.01
CA LEU A 66 -20.29 -7.57 5.84
C LEU A 66 -20.95 -7.73 4.47
N GLN A 67 -20.16 -7.94 3.41
CA GLN A 67 -20.65 -8.16 2.05
C GLN A 67 -21.11 -9.63 1.80
N ARG A 68 -20.94 -10.54 2.76
CA ARG A 68 -21.25 -11.98 2.67
C ARG A 68 -20.46 -12.69 1.57
N VAL A 69 -19.19 -12.32 1.41
CA VAL A 69 -18.25 -12.94 0.47
C VAL A 69 -17.01 -13.43 1.22
N ARG A 70 -16.22 -14.31 0.60
CA ARG A 70 -14.93 -14.74 1.14
C ARG A 70 -13.83 -13.77 0.72
N LEU A 71 -12.83 -13.59 1.57
CA LEU A 71 -11.59 -12.92 1.20
C LEU A 71 -10.68 -13.91 0.48
N GLU A 72 -10.21 -13.56 -0.70
CA GLU A 72 -9.28 -14.35 -1.52
C GLU A 72 -8.00 -13.55 -1.74
N VAL A 73 -6.88 -14.06 -1.20
CA VAL A 73 -5.59 -13.39 -1.31
C VAL A 73 -4.90 -13.82 -2.60
N VAL A 74 -4.52 -12.85 -3.43
CA VAL A 74 -3.78 -13.05 -4.67
C VAL A 74 -2.38 -12.46 -4.52
N LEU A 75 -1.37 -13.32 -4.49
CA LEU A 75 0.01 -12.88 -4.35
C LEU A 75 0.55 -12.38 -5.69
N VAL A 76 1.20 -11.22 -5.65
CA VAL A 76 1.89 -10.57 -6.77
C VAL A 76 3.38 -10.53 -6.48
N ALA A 77 4.21 -10.70 -7.51
CA ALA A 77 5.65 -10.86 -7.34
C ALA A 77 6.34 -9.53 -6.92
N GLY A 78 5.86 -8.39 -7.41
CA GLY A 78 6.48 -7.10 -7.15
C GLY A 78 5.50 -5.94 -6.99
N TRP A 79 5.98 -4.86 -6.38
CA TRP A 79 5.17 -3.66 -6.13
C TRP A 79 4.78 -2.93 -7.43
N ASP A 80 5.61 -3.00 -8.45
CA ASP A 80 5.38 -2.45 -9.78
C ASP A 80 4.35 -3.23 -10.60
N GLU A 81 4.07 -4.48 -10.22
CA GLU A 81 3.09 -5.33 -10.87
C GLU A 81 1.66 -5.15 -10.32
N LEU A 82 1.49 -4.61 -9.11
CA LEU A 82 0.17 -4.51 -8.46
C LEU A 82 -0.86 -3.77 -9.32
N VAL A 83 -0.51 -2.60 -9.85
CA VAL A 83 -1.43 -1.82 -10.69
C VAL A 83 -1.71 -2.50 -12.03
N PRO A 84 -0.72 -2.99 -12.79
CA PRO A 84 -0.96 -3.82 -13.97
C PRO A 84 -1.86 -5.01 -13.71
N GLU A 85 -1.64 -5.77 -12.65
CA GLU A 85 -2.44 -6.94 -12.29
C GLU A 85 -3.90 -6.57 -11.92
N LEU A 86 -4.11 -5.44 -11.23
CA LEU A 86 -5.44 -4.91 -10.95
C LEU A 86 -6.17 -4.53 -12.24
N LEU A 87 -5.48 -3.82 -13.15
CA LEU A 87 -6.06 -3.41 -14.43
C LEU A 87 -6.33 -4.61 -15.34
N ALA A 88 -5.52 -5.67 -15.25
CA ALA A 88 -5.75 -6.97 -15.90
C ALA A 88 -6.86 -7.82 -15.24
N ARG A 89 -7.57 -7.30 -14.22
CA ARG A 89 -8.68 -7.96 -13.52
C ARG A 89 -8.30 -9.26 -12.79
N LYS A 90 -7.03 -9.42 -12.41
CA LYS A 90 -6.58 -10.57 -11.62
C LYS A 90 -6.98 -10.45 -10.14
N GLY A 91 -7.27 -9.23 -9.69
CA GLY A 91 -7.85 -8.93 -8.39
C GLY A 91 -8.94 -7.86 -8.48
N ASP A 92 -9.61 -7.61 -7.38
CA ASP A 92 -10.68 -6.63 -7.25
C ASP A 92 -10.16 -5.35 -6.59
N LEU A 93 -9.19 -5.48 -5.67
CA LEU A 93 -8.51 -4.37 -5.03
C LEU A 93 -7.05 -4.69 -4.73
N ILE A 94 -6.25 -3.65 -4.47
CA ILE A 94 -4.87 -3.72 -3.96
C ILE A 94 -4.88 -3.33 -2.49
N ALA A 95 -4.18 -4.09 -1.64
CA ALA A 95 -3.97 -3.79 -0.23
C ALA A 95 -2.52 -4.10 0.21
N GLY A 96 -2.24 -4.07 1.51
CA GLY A 96 -0.93 -4.40 2.07
C GLY A 96 0.04 -3.21 1.97
N ARG A 97 -0.22 -2.14 2.72
CA ARG A 97 0.63 -0.93 2.75
C ARG A 97 0.72 -0.19 1.41
N PHE A 98 -0.37 -0.12 0.70
CA PHE A 98 -0.37 0.51 -0.62
C PHE A 98 -0.50 2.02 -0.49
N THR A 99 0.61 2.73 -0.67
CA THR A 99 0.70 4.18 -0.51
C THR A 99 -0.01 4.91 -1.65
N VAL A 100 -0.80 5.90 -1.29
CA VAL A 100 -1.41 6.84 -2.24
C VAL A 100 -0.33 7.76 -2.81
N THR A 101 -0.09 7.68 -4.12
CA THR A 101 0.83 8.57 -4.85
C THR A 101 0.15 9.20 -6.05
N GLU A 102 0.63 10.36 -6.50
CA GLU A 102 0.06 11.02 -7.67
C GLU A 102 0.25 10.22 -8.97
N SER A 103 1.34 9.45 -9.07
CA SER A 103 1.56 8.53 -10.19
C SER A 103 0.47 7.45 -10.27
N ARG A 104 0.13 6.85 -9.13
CA ARG A 104 -0.90 5.80 -9.03
C ARG A 104 -2.31 6.35 -9.21
N LYS A 105 -2.63 7.53 -8.67
CA LYS A 105 -3.95 8.20 -8.86
C LYS A 105 -4.29 8.45 -10.33
N LYS A 106 -3.29 8.63 -11.19
CA LYS A 106 -3.51 8.76 -12.64
C LYS A 106 -4.09 7.49 -13.24
N LEU A 107 -3.79 6.32 -12.70
CA LEU A 107 -4.13 5.00 -13.24
C LEU A 107 -5.36 4.38 -12.56
N ILE A 108 -5.46 4.49 -11.24
CA ILE A 108 -6.48 3.84 -10.42
C ILE A 108 -7.16 4.82 -9.45
N ALA A 109 -8.25 4.40 -8.82
CA ALA A 109 -8.88 5.10 -7.71
C ALA A 109 -8.40 4.53 -6.38
N PHE A 110 -8.51 5.33 -5.32
CA PHE A 110 -8.16 4.95 -3.95
C PHE A 110 -9.34 5.16 -3.03
N THR A 111 -9.46 4.30 -2.04
CA THR A 111 -10.39 4.50 -0.92
C THR A 111 -9.97 5.69 -0.06
N SER A 112 -10.85 6.08 0.86
CA SER A 112 -10.50 6.89 2.02
C SER A 112 -9.28 6.31 2.73
N GLU A 113 -8.53 7.16 3.44
CA GLU A 113 -7.35 6.74 4.20
C GLU A 113 -7.66 5.59 5.15
N VAL A 114 -6.97 4.48 4.99
CA VAL A 114 -7.01 3.34 5.92
C VAL A 114 -6.02 3.56 7.05
N PHE A 115 -4.82 4.03 6.73
CA PHE A 115 -3.76 4.27 7.69
C PHE A 115 -2.90 5.47 7.31
N PRO A 116 -2.57 6.38 8.24
CA PRO A 116 -1.66 7.49 7.95
C PRO A 116 -0.22 6.98 7.84
N THR A 117 0.54 7.46 6.88
CA THR A 117 1.96 7.13 6.74
C THR A 117 2.81 8.33 6.33
N ARG A 118 4.10 8.17 6.45
CA ARG A 118 5.12 9.07 5.92
C ARG A 118 6.43 8.31 5.77
N THR A 119 7.18 8.62 4.72
CA THR A 119 8.49 8.02 4.51
C THR A 119 9.49 8.60 5.53
N VAL A 120 10.23 7.73 6.21
CA VAL A 120 11.25 8.11 7.20
C VAL A 120 12.57 7.39 6.91
N VAL A 121 13.67 8.10 7.10
CA VAL A 121 15.03 7.55 7.02
C VAL A 121 15.38 6.89 8.35
N LEU A 122 15.90 5.68 8.29
CA LEU A 122 16.47 4.99 9.45
C LEU A 122 17.96 4.76 9.27
N THR A 123 18.68 4.92 10.36
CA THR A 123 20.07 4.49 10.53
C THR A 123 20.17 3.59 11.75
N ARG A 124 21.31 2.95 11.97
CA ARG A 124 21.56 2.09 13.13
C ARG A 124 22.82 2.51 13.86
N ARG A 125 22.75 2.67 15.18
CA ARG A 125 23.97 2.93 16.00
C ARG A 125 25.07 1.90 15.74
N PRO A 126 26.34 2.30 15.71
CA PRO A 126 26.90 3.63 16.06
C PRO A 126 26.83 4.66 14.94
N HIS A 127 26.25 4.37 13.75
CA HIS A 127 26.10 5.36 12.69
C HIS A 127 25.26 6.56 13.16
N ARG A 128 25.57 7.75 12.61
CA ARG A 128 24.84 8.99 12.94
C ARG A 128 23.38 8.94 12.49
N VAL A 129 22.52 9.73 13.12
CA VAL A 129 21.17 9.97 12.62
C VAL A 129 21.23 10.92 11.43
N VAL A 130 20.66 10.55 10.31
CA VAL A 130 20.51 11.43 9.12
C VAL A 130 19.36 12.40 9.38
N ARG A 131 19.63 13.71 9.34
CA ARG A 131 18.67 14.78 9.66
C ARG A 131 18.35 15.70 8.50
N THR A 132 19.15 15.69 7.45
CA THR A 132 19.01 16.58 6.29
C THR A 132 19.08 15.79 4.98
N ILE A 133 18.53 16.37 3.91
CA ILE A 133 18.63 15.82 2.55
C ILE A 133 20.09 15.74 2.10
N ALA A 134 20.90 16.75 2.45
CA ALA A 134 22.33 16.76 2.11
C ALA A 134 23.05 15.56 2.73
N GLU A 135 22.80 15.27 4.00
CA GLU A 135 23.37 14.09 4.67
C GLU A 135 22.88 12.77 4.04
N LEU A 136 21.59 12.69 3.64
CA LEU A 136 21.04 11.50 3.02
C LEU A 136 21.71 11.16 1.69
N ARG A 137 22.08 12.18 0.91
CA ARG A 137 22.74 12.00 -0.39
C ARG A 137 24.13 11.38 -0.30
N GLU A 138 24.76 11.48 0.86
CA GLU A 138 26.08 10.88 1.14
C GLU A 138 25.98 9.43 1.62
N GLU A 139 24.76 8.96 1.98
CA GLU A 139 24.56 7.62 2.52
C GLU A 139 24.37 6.57 1.41
N LYS A 140 24.76 5.33 1.69
CA LYS A 140 24.32 4.18 0.89
C LYS A 140 22.93 3.79 1.36
N VAL A 141 21.91 4.10 0.54
CA VAL A 141 20.49 4.01 0.89
C VAL A 141 19.88 2.74 0.34
N GLY A 142 19.40 1.87 1.22
CA GLY A 142 18.61 0.69 0.88
C GLY A 142 17.14 1.04 0.67
N THR A 143 16.56 0.59 -0.44
CA THR A 143 15.13 0.72 -0.74
C THR A 143 14.66 -0.37 -1.69
N VAL A 144 13.35 -0.61 -1.77
CA VAL A 144 12.76 -1.63 -2.63
C VAL A 144 12.23 -1.01 -3.91
N LYS A 145 12.63 -1.55 -5.06
CA LYS A 145 12.19 -1.11 -6.39
C LYS A 145 10.65 -1.16 -6.52
N GLY A 146 10.07 -0.21 -7.27
CA GLY A 146 8.63 -0.15 -7.53
C GLY A 146 7.78 0.39 -6.35
N THR A 147 8.42 0.77 -5.24
CA THR A 147 7.74 1.35 -4.08
C THR A 147 7.72 2.88 -4.11
N SER A 148 6.75 3.48 -3.40
CA SER A 148 6.73 4.91 -3.12
C SER A 148 7.94 5.38 -2.32
N LEU A 149 8.59 4.47 -1.58
CA LEU A 149 9.82 4.73 -0.84
C LEU A 149 10.99 4.99 -1.80
N ALA A 150 11.11 4.20 -2.87
CA ALA A 150 12.10 4.42 -3.92
C ALA A 150 11.84 5.73 -4.68
N GLU A 151 10.57 6.07 -4.94
CA GLU A 151 10.18 7.37 -5.51
C GLU A 151 10.61 8.53 -4.60
N ALA A 152 10.42 8.41 -3.28
CA ALA A 152 10.82 9.44 -2.31
C ALA A 152 12.34 9.62 -2.24
N VAL A 153 13.13 8.55 -2.32
CA VAL A 153 14.61 8.60 -2.37
C VAL A 153 15.07 9.30 -3.63
N ALA A 154 14.49 8.97 -4.79
CA ALA A 154 14.80 9.63 -6.06
C ALA A 154 14.42 11.12 -6.03
N ALA A 155 13.25 11.47 -5.50
CA ALA A 155 12.80 12.86 -5.34
C ALA A 155 13.69 13.66 -4.40
N ALA A 156 14.31 13.04 -3.39
CA ALA A 156 15.31 13.64 -2.51
C ALA A 156 16.66 13.90 -3.22
N GLY A 157 16.83 13.40 -4.45
CA GLY A 157 18.04 13.58 -5.25
C GLY A 157 19.23 12.76 -4.74
N VAL A 158 18.98 11.59 -4.12
CA VAL A 158 20.05 10.64 -3.78
C VAL A 158 20.63 10.10 -5.10
N PRO A 159 21.97 10.15 -5.28
CA PRO A 159 22.60 9.64 -6.49
C PRO A 159 22.25 8.16 -6.74
N PRO A 160 21.91 7.75 -7.96
CA PRO A 160 21.58 6.33 -8.24
C PRO A 160 22.67 5.34 -7.81
N ALA A 161 23.95 5.74 -7.88
CA ALA A 161 25.06 4.92 -7.42
C ALA A 161 25.07 4.68 -5.90
N HIS A 162 24.36 5.51 -5.14
CA HIS A 162 24.21 5.36 -3.69
C HIS A 162 22.94 4.59 -3.29
N VAL A 163 22.11 4.19 -4.26
CA VAL A 163 20.86 3.47 -3.98
C VAL A 163 21.04 1.97 -4.20
N ASP A 164 20.77 1.19 -3.17
CA ASP A 164 20.78 -0.27 -3.23
C ASP A 164 19.35 -0.82 -3.30
N HIS A 165 18.99 -1.37 -4.45
CA HIS A 165 17.70 -2.04 -4.71
C HIS A 165 17.78 -3.57 -4.58
N SER A 166 18.94 -4.12 -4.23
CA SER A 166 19.12 -5.58 -4.12
C SER A 166 18.54 -6.15 -2.82
N VAL A 167 18.21 -5.29 -1.85
CA VAL A 167 17.62 -5.70 -0.57
C VAL A 167 16.17 -6.14 -0.79
N PRO A 168 15.81 -7.39 -0.42
CA PRO A 168 14.44 -7.86 -0.54
C PRO A 168 13.46 -7.05 0.33
N SER A 169 12.19 -7.02 -0.09
CA SER A 169 11.12 -6.43 0.72
C SER A 169 11.04 -7.14 2.09
N GLY A 170 11.05 -6.36 3.16
CA GLY A 170 11.08 -6.86 4.55
C GLY A 170 12.47 -7.06 5.16
N ALA A 171 13.55 -7.08 4.36
CA ALA A 171 14.91 -7.29 4.85
C ALA A 171 15.73 -5.98 5.05
N LEU A 172 15.11 -4.82 4.85
CA LEU A 172 15.80 -3.52 4.99
C LEU A 172 16.43 -3.29 6.39
N PRO A 173 15.77 -3.63 7.53
CA PRO A 173 16.41 -3.53 8.84
C PRO A 173 17.63 -4.45 9.01
N ASP A 174 17.60 -5.63 8.42
CA ASP A 174 18.74 -6.58 8.46
C ASP A 174 19.90 -6.09 7.59
N ALA A 175 19.63 -5.40 6.47
CA ALA A 175 20.66 -4.76 5.65
C ALA A 175 21.40 -3.64 6.40
N LEU A 176 20.71 -2.88 7.28
CA LEU A 176 21.36 -1.95 8.21
C LEU A 176 22.22 -2.66 9.24
N LYS A 177 21.70 -3.75 9.80
CA LYS A 177 22.40 -4.54 10.84
C LYS A 177 23.66 -5.19 10.30
N SER A 178 23.64 -5.68 9.06
CA SER A 178 24.81 -6.28 8.40
C SER A 178 25.83 -5.25 7.87
N GLY A 179 25.47 -3.96 7.80
CA GLY A 179 26.31 -2.93 7.19
C GLY A 179 26.29 -2.95 5.65
N GLN A 180 25.38 -3.70 5.02
CA GLN A 180 25.18 -3.69 3.57
C GLN A 180 24.83 -2.28 3.08
N VAL A 181 24.04 -1.54 3.86
CA VAL A 181 23.68 -0.14 3.65
C VAL A 181 23.87 0.66 4.94
N SER A 182 24.07 1.98 4.84
CA SER A 182 24.22 2.88 6.00
C SER A 182 22.90 3.54 6.42
N ALA A 183 21.95 3.64 5.49
CA ALA A 183 20.61 4.14 5.72
C ALA A 183 19.58 3.30 4.97
N VAL A 184 18.36 3.23 5.49
CA VAL A 184 17.19 2.69 4.76
C VAL A 184 16.03 3.65 4.86
N VAL A 185 15.06 3.53 3.94
CA VAL A 185 13.80 4.25 4.01
C VAL A 185 12.66 3.29 4.21
N LEU A 186 11.78 3.62 5.16
CA LEU A 186 10.58 2.85 5.48
C LEU A 186 9.37 3.79 5.61
N GLY A 187 8.16 3.23 5.54
CA GLY A 187 6.99 3.90 6.09
C GLY A 187 7.12 3.99 7.62
N VAL A 188 6.59 5.06 8.21
CA VAL A 188 6.72 5.30 9.65
C VAL A 188 6.16 4.15 10.49
N GLU A 189 5.11 3.47 10.03
CA GLU A 189 4.51 2.30 10.66
C GLU A 189 5.50 1.14 10.77
N ASN A 190 6.21 0.83 9.68
CA ASN A 190 7.23 -0.22 9.67
C ASN A 190 8.48 0.19 10.46
N ALA A 191 8.82 1.48 10.43
CA ALA A 191 9.93 2.01 11.22
C ALA A 191 9.69 1.86 12.73
N ILE A 192 8.46 2.04 13.20
CA ILE A 192 8.06 1.80 14.59
C ILE A 192 8.28 0.33 14.96
N SER A 193 7.78 -0.58 14.12
CA SER A 193 7.92 -2.03 14.34
C SER A 193 9.39 -2.46 14.33
N ALA A 194 10.17 -1.97 13.35
CA ALA A 194 11.59 -2.25 13.25
C ALA A 194 12.37 -1.74 14.50
N GLN A 195 12.09 -0.50 14.96
CA GLN A 195 12.73 0.07 16.16
C GLN A 195 12.34 -0.68 17.43
N ARG A 196 11.13 -1.22 17.51
CA ARG A 196 10.72 -2.07 18.63
C ARG A 196 11.51 -3.39 18.67
N ALA A 197 11.78 -3.96 17.50
CA ALA A 197 12.57 -5.20 17.37
C ALA A 197 14.07 -4.96 17.56
N ASP A 198 14.61 -3.82 17.12
CA ASP A 198 16.00 -3.40 17.31
C ASP A 198 16.09 -1.96 17.83
N PRO A 199 16.24 -1.76 19.16
CA PRO A 199 16.38 -0.42 19.78
C PRO A 199 17.62 0.37 19.32
N ALA A 200 18.58 -0.25 18.61
CA ALA A 200 19.72 0.44 18.02
C ALA A 200 19.33 1.24 16.76
N LEU A 201 18.16 0.95 16.14
CA LEU A 201 17.64 1.71 15.02
C LEU A 201 17.21 3.10 15.47
N GLN A 202 17.48 4.09 14.62
CA GLN A 202 17.25 5.51 14.88
C GLN A 202 16.40 6.10 13.77
N LEU A 203 15.30 6.75 14.16
CA LEU A 203 14.46 7.53 13.24
C LEU A 203 15.16 8.86 12.92
N GLY A 204 15.32 9.12 11.66
CA GLY A 204 15.93 10.35 11.13
C GLY A 204 14.92 11.24 10.41
N LEU A 205 15.36 11.79 9.27
CA LEU A 205 14.60 12.71 8.43
C LEU A 205 13.32 12.07 7.88
N PHE A 206 12.22 12.81 7.92
CA PHE A 206 11.03 12.48 7.13
C PHE A 206 11.18 13.00 5.70
N LEU A 207 10.92 12.14 4.72
CA LEU A 207 10.93 12.49 3.30
C LEU A 207 9.52 12.78 2.80
N GLY A 208 9.38 13.87 2.09
CA GLY A 208 8.10 14.28 1.52
C GLY A 208 7.02 14.66 2.56
N PRO A 209 5.82 15.05 2.09
CA PRO A 209 4.69 15.35 2.95
C PRO A 209 4.11 14.08 3.58
N PRO A 210 3.31 14.23 4.66
CA PRO A 210 2.44 13.16 5.12
C PRO A 210 1.56 12.63 3.99
N THR A 211 1.35 11.33 3.95
CA THR A 211 0.50 10.65 2.97
C THR A 211 -0.31 9.55 3.65
N SER A 212 -1.03 8.76 2.86
CA SER A 212 -1.94 7.74 3.35
C SER A 212 -1.63 6.39 2.72
N LEU A 213 -1.86 5.35 3.47
CA LEU A 213 -2.11 4.00 2.94
C LEU A 213 -3.61 3.88 2.69
N ALA A 214 -3.98 3.37 1.54
CA ALA A 214 -5.37 3.17 1.15
C ALA A 214 -5.48 1.97 0.21
N TYR A 215 -6.68 1.46 0.02
CA TYR A 215 -6.89 0.37 -0.94
C TYR A 215 -7.06 0.96 -2.34
N GLY A 216 -6.39 0.33 -3.32
CA GLY A 216 -6.48 0.72 -4.72
C GLY A 216 -7.56 -0.09 -5.43
N VAL A 217 -8.45 0.56 -6.20
CA VAL A 217 -9.46 -0.08 -7.05
C VAL A 217 -9.41 0.51 -8.45
N ARG A 218 -9.97 -0.19 -9.46
CA ARG A 218 -10.11 0.39 -10.79
C ARG A 218 -11.04 1.60 -10.76
N LYS A 219 -10.78 2.60 -11.59
CA LYS A 219 -11.62 3.80 -11.67
C LYS A 219 -13.08 3.53 -12.06
N GLY A 220 -13.33 2.40 -12.72
CA GLY A 220 -14.68 1.98 -13.11
C GLY A 220 -15.46 1.21 -12.04
N ASP A 221 -14.83 0.83 -10.92
CA ASP A 221 -15.45 0.02 -9.87
C ASP A 221 -16.05 0.93 -8.77
N ALA A 222 -17.01 1.78 -9.17
CA ALA A 222 -17.54 2.86 -8.33
C ALA A 222 -18.32 2.34 -7.10
N GLU A 223 -19.10 1.27 -7.25
CA GLU A 223 -19.89 0.69 -6.15
C GLU A 223 -18.98 -0.02 -5.13
N LEU A 224 -17.95 -0.71 -5.58
CA LEU A 224 -16.94 -1.31 -4.70
C LEU A 224 -16.19 -0.23 -3.91
N LEU A 225 -15.75 0.84 -4.60
CA LEU A 225 -15.07 1.97 -3.97
C LEU A 225 -15.97 2.60 -2.89
N LYS A 226 -17.20 2.92 -3.24
CA LYS A 226 -18.17 3.53 -2.30
C LYS A 226 -18.41 2.65 -1.08
N ALA A 227 -18.62 1.35 -1.27
CA ALA A 227 -18.86 0.44 -0.16
C ALA A 227 -17.63 0.29 0.76
N LEU A 228 -16.43 0.28 0.19
CA LEU A 228 -15.17 0.28 0.95
C LEU A 228 -15.01 1.58 1.73
N ASP A 229 -15.27 2.75 1.13
CA ASP A 229 -15.19 4.05 1.79
C ASP A 229 -16.14 4.15 2.98
N GLU A 230 -17.40 3.79 2.79
CA GLU A 230 -18.39 3.77 3.87
C GLU A 230 -17.96 2.85 5.04
N TYR A 231 -17.41 1.69 4.72
CA TYR A 231 -16.93 0.75 5.71
C TYR A 231 -15.71 1.29 6.48
N ILE A 232 -14.70 1.82 5.76
CA ILE A 232 -13.46 2.36 6.35
C ILE A 232 -13.78 3.57 7.23
N GLU A 233 -14.63 4.49 6.76
CA GLU A 233 -15.02 5.67 7.53
C GLU A 233 -15.76 5.29 8.81
N ASN A 234 -16.69 4.34 8.73
CA ASN A 234 -17.39 3.82 9.91
C ASN A 234 -16.41 3.15 10.88
N LEU A 235 -15.52 2.27 10.39
CA LEU A 235 -14.50 1.62 11.21
C LEU A 235 -13.63 2.64 11.97
N ARG A 236 -13.17 3.69 11.28
CA ARG A 236 -12.30 4.73 11.87
C ARG A 236 -12.98 5.56 12.96
N ARG A 237 -14.31 5.68 12.94
CA ARG A 237 -15.09 6.38 13.98
C ARG A 237 -15.30 5.53 15.24
N THR A 238 -14.94 4.25 15.19
CA THR A 238 -15.13 3.30 16.29
C THR A 238 -13.83 3.02 17.05
N PRO A 239 -13.91 2.58 18.33
CA PRO A 239 -12.72 2.12 19.06
C PRO A 239 -12.02 0.91 18.41
N THR A 240 -12.69 0.24 17.47
CA THR A 240 -12.13 -0.93 16.80
C THR A 240 -10.89 -0.58 16.00
N TRP A 241 -10.90 0.53 15.26
CA TRP A 241 -9.72 1.00 14.54
C TRP A 241 -8.53 1.22 15.47
N SER A 242 -8.71 1.96 16.57
CA SER A 242 -7.65 2.21 17.55
C SER A 242 -7.12 0.93 18.18
N ARG A 243 -8.01 -0.03 18.47
CA ARG A 243 -7.59 -1.36 18.99
C ARG A 243 -6.77 -2.14 17.97
N LEU A 244 -7.13 -2.09 16.69
CA LEU A 244 -6.34 -2.70 15.61
C LEU A 244 -4.96 -2.06 15.50
N VAL A 245 -4.88 -0.73 15.54
CA VAL A 245 -3.60 -0.03 15.52
C VAL A 245 -2.71 -0.47 16.69
N VAL A 246 -3.23 -0.49 17.91
CA VAL A 246 -2.45 -0.92 19.09
C VAL A 246 -2.06 -2.41 18.99
N LYS A 247 -2.99 -3.26 18.53
CA LYS A 247 -2.75 -4.70 18.37
C LYS A 247 -1.55 -4.99 17.47
N TYR A 248 -1.46 -4.33 16.31
CA TYR A 248 -0.43 -4.61 15.32
C TYR A 248 0.84 -3.77 15.49
N PHE A 249 0.71 -2.51 15.89
CA PHE A 249 1.83 -1.56 15.92
C PHE A 249 2.27 -1.16 17.34
N GLY A 250 1.55 -1.62 18.36
CA GLY A 250 1.87 -1.35 19.78
C GLY A 250 1.31 -0.04 20.30
N GLU A 251 1.36 0.13 21.62
CA GLU A 251 0.73 1.24 22.36
C GLU A 251 1.27 2.62 21.98
N ARG A 252 2.53 2.71 21.54
CA ARG A 252 3.16 3.99 21.15
C ARG A 252 2.84 4.41 19.71
N ALA A 253 2.22 3.54 18.92
CA ALA A 253 1.93 3.83 17.51
C ALA A 253 1.05 5.08 17.31
N PRO A 254 -0.03 5.33 18.07
CA PRO A 254 -0.85 6.52 17.90
C PRO A 254 -0.05 7.83 18.04
N ASP A 255 0.88 7.90 18.99
CA ASP A 255 1.69 9.11 19.21
C ASP A 255 2.69 9.36 18.08
N VAL A 256 3.33 8.30 17.58
CA VAL A 256 4.29 8.40 16.47
C VAL A 256 3.56 8.78 15.17
N LEU A 257 2.39 8.19 14.92
CA LEU A 257 1.57 8.54 13.75
C LEU A 257 1.08 9.99 13.79
N LYS A 258 0.74 10.50 14.99
CA LYS A 258 0.40 11.90 15.17
C LYS A 258 1.58 12.81 14.82
N LYS A 259 2.79 12.51 15.30
CA LYS A 259 4.01 13.24 14.95
C LYS A 259 4.30 13.22 13.46
N ALA A 260 4.19 12.05 12.81
CA ALA A 260 4.41 11.92 11.38
C ALA A 260 3.49 12.84 10.54
N ARG A 261 2.29 13.16 11.05
CA ARG A 261 1.36 14.10 10.39
C ARG A 261 1.69 15.58 10.63
N THR A 262 2.27 15.92 11.78
CA THR A 262 2.40 17.31 12.23
C THR A 262 3.80 17.88 12.06
N GLU A 263 4.85 17.05 12.03
CA GLU A 263 6.21 17.55 11.85
C GLU A 263 6.41 18.12 10.45
N SER A 264 6.90 19.37 10.38
CA SER A 264 7.31 20.00 9.11
C SER A 264 8.45 19.21 8.49
N THR A 265 8.43 19.07 7.16
CA THR A 265 9.63 18.65 6.41
C THR A 265 10.61 19.81 6.55
N THR A 266 11.66 19.65 7.36
CA THR A 266 12.72 20.66 7.39
C THR A 266 13.46 20.59 6.06
N PRO A 267 13.60 21.71 5.34
CA PRO A 267 14.26 21.75 4.03
C PRO A 267 15.72 21.34 4.08
#